data_1d77c36cbc1426c0d197f1513761bcb7
#
_entry.id   1d77c36cbc1426c0d197f1513761bcb7
#
_cell.length_a   1.000
_cell.length_b   1.000
_cell.length_c   1.000
_cell.angle_alpha   90.00
_cell.angle_beta   90.00
_cell.angle_gamma   90.00
#
_symmetry.space_group_name_H-M   'P 1'
#
loop_
_entity.id
_entity.type
_entity.pdbx_description
1 polymer ?
#
loop_
_entity_poly.entity_id
_entity_poly.type
_entity_poly.pdbx_seq_one_letter_code
_entity_poly.pdbx_strand_id
1 'polypeptide(L)'
;KATNNRSLKANGGFERRRQSMKYYRQIEPNLNAIISQTEGKMVSDKVMVCTLSAVKKAIAELQEYFKNMNMGMELVEISGGYRFQTASDCGRWVRKMLNKGKPTRLARPAIETLAIIAYRQPVSRSEIEGIRGVSAGHVIKALMEMQLVRIIGRSDLPGRPFLFGTTNAFLDHFGLKSLKELEGVH
;
A
#
# COMPACT_ATOMS: atom_id res chain seq x y z
N LYS A 1 -25.76 35.66 -14.79
CA LYS A 1 -24.57 35.62 -13.92
C LYS A 1 -24.67 34.35 -13.08
N ALA A 2 -24.18 33.27 -13.63
CA ALA A 2 -23.95 32.01 -12.87
C ALA A 2 -22.64 31.41 -13.41
N THR A 3 -21.55 31.77 -12.78
CA THR A 3 -20.23 31.22 -13.07
C THR A 3 -19.54 30.83 -11.77
N ASN A 4 -18.98 29.67 -11.78
CA ASN A 4 -17.87 29.22 -10.93
C ASN A 4 -18.22 28.71 -9.53
N ASN A 5 -18.60 27.44 -9.47
CA ASN A 5 -18.47 26.69 -8.21
C ASN A 5 -18.07 25.21 -8.43
N ARG A 6 -17.18 24.92 -9.39
CA ARG A 6 -16.70 23.55 -9.66
C ARG A 6 -15.22 23.28 -9.31
N SER A 7 -14.45 24.30 -8.92
CA SER A 7 -13.01 24.16 -8.69
C SER A 7 -12.58 23.89 -7.23
N LEU A 8 -13.48 24.02 -6.26
CA LEU A 8 -13.13 23.94 -4.83
C LEU A 8 -13.18 22.53 -4.23
N LYS A 9 -13.72 21.52 -4.92
CA LYS A 9 -13.81 20.15 -4.37
C LYS A 9 -12.61 19.24 -4.66
N ALA A 10 -11.73 19.59 -5.59
CA ALA A 10 -10.57 18.77 -5.94
C ALA A 10 -9.34 18.97 -5.02
N ASN A 11 -9.22 20.13 -4.40
CA ASN A 11 -8.03 20.49 -3.60
C ASN A 11 -8.02 19.93 -2.15
N GLY A 12 -9.16 19.56 -1.60
CA GLY A 12 -9.25 19.09 -0.21
C GLY A 12 -8.62 17.71 0.05
N GLY A 13 -8.45 16.90 -0.98
CA GLY A 13 -7.80 15.58 -0.88
C GLY A 13 -6.28 15.66 -0.91
N PHE A 14 -5.75 16.62 -1.64
CA PHE A 14 -4.30 16.82 -1.80
C PHE A 14 -3.68 17.50 -0.57
N GLU A 15 -4.41 18.41 0.04
CA GLU A 15 -3.97 19.12 1.24
C GLU A 15 -3.95 18.23 2.49
N ARG A 16 -4.93 17.33 2.64
CA ARG A 16 -4.93 16.33 3.73
C ARG A 16 -3.75 15.35 3.64
N ARG A 17 -3.33 14.95 2.43
CA ARG A 17 -2.14 14.10 2.25
C ARG A 17 -0.85 14.88 2.53
N ARG A 18 -0.77 16.17 2.20
CA ARG A 18 0.37 17.03 2.57
C ARG A 18 0.51 17.23 4.08
N GLN A 19 -0.61 17.38 4.80
CA GLN A 19 -0.60 17.50 6.26
C GLN A 19 -0.21 16.18 6.94
N SER A 20 -0.69 15.04 6.44
CA SER A 20 -0.26 13.72 6.91
C SER A 20 1.24 13.50 6.72
N MET A 21 1.81 13.82 5.55
CA MET A 21 3.26 13.72 5.32
C MET A 21 4.07 14.72 6.14
N LYS A 22 3.54 15.92 6.46
CA LYS A 22 4.20 16.86 7.37
C LYS A 22 4.24 16.33 8.79
N TYR A 23 3.20 15.62 9.22
CA TYR A 23 3.14 15.01 10.55
C TYR A 23 4.19 13.91 10.71
N TYR A 24 4.36 13.03 9.71
CA TYR A 24 5.42 12.00 9.73
C TYR A 24 6.83 12.59 9.71
N ARG A 25 7.09 13.67 8.97
CA ARG A 25 8.39 14.37 8.96
C ARG A 25 8.73 15.07 10.28
N GLN A 26 7.74 15.38 11.11
CA GLN A 26 7.99 16.00 12.44
C GLN A 26 8.26 14.95 13.53
N ILE A 27 7.90 13.68 13.32
CA ILE A 27 8.12 12.62 14.30
C ILE A 27 9.54 12.05 14.20
N GLU A 28 10.13 11.95 13.00
CA GLU A 28 11.49 11.41 12.82
C GLU A 28 12.59 12.18 13.58
N PRO A 29 12.66 13.53 13.56
CA PRO A 29 13.67 14.23 14.35
C PRO A 29 13.44 14.12 15.86
N ASN A 30 12.18 13.99 16.31
CA ASN A 30 11.87 13.79 17.72
C ASN A 30 12.25 12.38 18.21
N LEU A 31 12.10 11.37 17.38
CA LEU A 31 12.49 9.99 17.72
C LEU A 31 14.02 9.90 17.90
N ASN A 32 14.79 10.50 16.99
CA ASN A 32 16.25 10.56 17.08
C ASN A 32 16.71 11.39 18.27
N ALA A 33 16.01 12.49 18.62
CA ALA A 33 16.29 13.28 19.80
C ALA A 33 15.95 12.54 21.10
N ILE A 34 14.91 11.73 21.13
CA ILE A 34 14.56 10.85 22.26
C ILE A 34 15.60 9.73 22.42
N ILE A 35 16.04 9.13 21.32
CA ILE A 35 17.06 8.08 21.32
C ILE A 35 18.40 8.65 21.83
N SER A 36 18.82 9.84 21.37
CA SER A 36 20.06 10.49 21.84
C SER A 36 19.98 10.99 23.28
N GLN A 37 18.80 11.29 23.81
CA GLN A 37 18.61 11.63 25.23
C GLN A 37 18.57 10.41 26.15
N THR A 38 18.26 9.23 25.64
CA THR A 38 18.28 7.98 26.40
C THR A 38 19.65 7.32 26.47
N GLU A 39 20.57 7.65 25.56
CA GLU A 39 21.96 7.19 25.60
C GLU A 39 22.80 7.78 26.76
N GLY A 40 22.31 8.84 27.42
CA GLY A 40 22.98 9.50 28.53
C GLY A 40 22.52 9.10 29.95
N LYS A 41 21.48 8.29 30.10
CA LYS A 41 21.06 7.76 31.39
C LYS A 41 21.42 6.28 31.49
N MET A 42 22.52 6.03 32.21
CA MET A 42 22.82 4.69 32.74
C MET A 42 21.64 4.24 33.64
N VAL A 43 20.70 3.52 33.05
CA VAL A 43 19.77 2.67 33.80
C VAL A 43 20.43 1.31 33.88
N SER A 44 20.80 0.94 35.11
CA SER A 44 21.50 -0.29 35.43
C SER A 44 20.87 -1.52 34.78
N ASP A 45 21.74 -2.32 34.13
CA ASP A 45 21.67 -3.78 34.05
C ASP A 45 20.43 -4.44 33.44
N LYS A 46 19.98 -4.03 32.25
CA LYS A 46 19.51 -4.95 31.22
C LYS A 46 19.36 -4.19 29.90
N VAL A 47 20.43 -4.16 29.11
CA VAL A 47 20.27 -3.91 27.67
C VAL A 47 19.43 -5.07 27.12
N MET A 48 18.14 -4.85 26.99
CA MET A 48 17.25 -5.82 26.34
C MET A 48 17.58 -5.78 24.86
N VAL A 49 18.44 -6.68 24.40
CA VAL A 49 18.73 -6.87 22.98
C VAL A 49 17.44 -7.38 22.34
N CYS A 50 16.72 -6.45 21.70
CA CYS A 50 15.50 -6.75 20.97
C CYS A 50 15.87 -7.50 19.70
N THR A 51 15.84 -8.83 19.73
CA THR A 51 16.09 -9.65 18.54
C THR A 51 14.88 -9.65 17.61
N LEU A 52 15.12 -9.81 16.31
CA LEU A 52 14.04 -9.91 15.31
C LEU A 52 13.03 -11.02 15.64
N SER A 53 13.50 -12.12 16.22
CA SER A 53 12.64 -13.23 16.67
C SER A 53 11.73 -12.83 17.82
N ALA A 54 12.23 -12.05 18.80
CA ALA A 54 11.43 -11.52 19.90
C ALA A 54 10.34 -10.59 19.42
N VAL A 55 10.65 -9.71 18.46
CA VAL A 55 9.67 -8.81 17.83
C VAL A 55 8.59 -9.60 17.11
N LYS A 56 8.94 -10.59 16.29
CA LYS A 56 7.98 -11.44 15.59
C LYS A 56 7.07 -12.19 16.56
N LYS A 57 7.62 -12.70 17.65
CA LYS A 57 6.83 -13.36 18.68
C LYS A 57 5.84 -12.42 19.34
N ALA A 58 6.27 -11.23 19.74
CA ALA A 58 5.39 -10.22 20.33
C ALA A 58 4.27 -9.77 19.36
N ILE A 59 4.57 -9.66 18.07
CA ILE A 59 3.56 -9.36 17.04
C ILE A 59 2.54 -10.49 16.93
N ALA A 60 2.98 -11.75 16.92
CA ALA A 60 2.07 -12.89 16.88
C ALA A 60 1.14 -12.94 18.11
N GLU A 61 1.69 -12.70 19.30
CA GLU A 61 0.92 -12.59 20.53
C GLU A 61 -0.11 -11.44 20.47
N LEU A 62 0.26 -10.30 19.92
CA LEU A 62 -0.66 -9.17 19.70
C LEU A 62 -1.77 -9.51 18.70
N GLN A 63 -1.44 -10.20 17.60
CA GLN A 63 -2.44 -10.62 16.60
C GLN A 63 -3.49 -11.54 17.24
N GLU A 64 -3.04 -12.51 18.04
CA GLU A 64 -3.92 -13.42 18.77
C GLU A 64 -4.76 -12.68 19.82
N TYR A 65 -4.15 -11.76 20.57
CA TYR A 65 -4.86 -10.94 21.56
C TYR A 65 -5.99 -10.14 20.91
N PHE A 66 -5.74 -9.41 19.82
CA PHE A 66 -6.78 -8.62 19.15
C PHE A 66 -7.88 -9.49 18.54
N LYS A 67 -7.53 -10.68 18.03
CA LYS A 67 -8.49 -11.65 17.53
C LYS A 67 -9.42 -12.17 18.62
N ASN A 68 -8.87 -12.51 19.81
CA ASN A 68 -9.63 -13.06 20.93
C ASN A 68 -10.52 -12.01 21.61
N MET A 69 -10.07 -10.76 21.66
CA MET A 69 -10.82 -9.66 22.29
C MET A 69 -12.03 -9.17 21.50
N ASN A 70 -12.16 -9.59 20.23
CA ASN A 70 -13.30 -9.21 19.35
C ASN A 70 -13.55 -7.68 19.29
N MET A 71 -12.48 -6.88 19.35
CA MET A 71 -12.56 -5.41 19.43
C MET A 71 -12.91 -4.75 18.08
N GLY A 72 -13.20 -5.52 17.03
CA GLY A 72 -13.49 -4.99 15.69
C GLY A 72 -12.27 -4.45 14.96
N MET A 73 -11.07 -4.70 15.51
CA MET A 73 -9.78 -4.37 14.89
C MET A 73 -8.90 -5.62 14.82
N GLU A 74 -8.05 -5.67 13.79
CA GLU A 74 -7.09 -6.74 13.60
C GLU A 74 -5.71 -6.17 13.21
N LEU A 75 -4.65 -6.84 13.65
CA LEU A 75 -3.28 -6.53 13.25
C LEU A 75 -2.90 -7.46 12.11
N VAL A 76 -2.70 -6.92 10.92
CA VAL A 76 -2.40 -7.69 9.71
C VAL A 76 -1.02 -7.37 9.16
N GLU A 77 -0.41 -8.37 8.54
CA GLU A 77 0.84 -8.23 7.80
C GLU A 77 0.50 -7.94 6.32
N ILE A 78 0.88 -6.76 5.83
CA ILE A 78 0.61 -6.32 4.46
C ILE A 78 1.82 -5.54 3.94
N SER A 79 2.17 -5.74 2.68
CA SER A 79 3.22 -4.97 1.98
C SER A 79 4.58 -4.98 2.70
N GLY A 80 4.92 -6.12 3.33
CA GLY A 80 6.17 -6.30 4.06
C GLY A 80 6.23 -5.63 5.44
N GLY A 81 5.10 -5.16 5.97
CA GLY A 81 4.98 -4.56 7.31
C GLY A 81 3.71 -5.00 8.03
N TYR A 82 3.42 -4.35 9.16
CA TYR A 82 2.23 -4.62 9.97
C TYR A 82 1.40 -3.36 10.12
N ARG A 83 0.07 -3.51 10.09
CA ARG A 83 -0.85 -2.42 10.37
C ARG A 83 -2.09 -2.87 11.11
N PHE A 84 -2.67 -1.97 11.90
CA PHE A 84 -4.01 -2.14 12.41
C PHE A 84 -5.03 -1.77 11.34
N GLN A 85 -6.03 -2.61 11.18
CA GLN A 85 -7.19 -2.33 10.34
C GLN A 85 -8.48 -2.75 11.03
N THR A 86 -9.61 -2.25 10.53
CA THR A 86 -10.92 -2.71 10.97
C THR A 86 -11.14 -4.15 10.52
N ALA A 87 -11.61 -5.01 11.42
CA ALA A 87 -11.98 -6.38 11.08
C ALA A 87 -13.02 -6.39 9.95
N SER A 88 -12.94 -7.41 9.08
CA SER A 88 -13.77 -7.53 7.88
C SER A 88 -15.26 -7.41 8.17
N ASP A 89 -15.70 -7.98 9.29
CA ASP A 89 -17.11 -8.00 9.72
C ASP A 89 -17.65 -6.62 10.09
N CYS A 90 -16.77 -5.74 10.56
CA CYS A 90 -17.11 -4.36 10.92
C CYS A 90 -17.10 -3.40 9.70
N GLY A 91 -16.56 -3.82 8.56
CA GLY A 91 -16.34 -2.97 7.39
C GLY A 91 -17.62 -2.31 6.84
N ARG A 92 -18.76 -3.02 6.86
CA ARG A 92 -20.06 -2.48 6.46
C ARG A 92 -20.54 -1.33 7.34
N TRP A 93 -20.32 -1.43 8.64
CA TRP A 93 -20.74 -0.43 9.64
C TRP A 93 -19.90 0.83 9.54
N VAL A 94 -18.57 0.66 9.44
CA VAL A 94 -17.62 1.78 9.26
C VAL A 94 -17.92 2.54 7.96
N ARG A 95 -18.23 1.83 6.88
CA ARG A 95 -18.60 2.45 5.60
C ARG A 95 -19.88 3.28 5.72
N LYS A 96 -20.89 2.75 6.42
CA LYS A 96 -22.16 3.45 6.68
C LYS A 96 -21.93 4.69 7.53
N MET A 97 -21.14 4.56 8.60
CA MET A 97 -20.81 5.66 9.50
C MET A 97 -20.06 6.79 8.77
N LEU A 98 -19.13 6.45 7.90
CA LEU A 98 -18.34 7.42 7.13
C LEU A 98 -19.10 7.98 5.91
N ASN A 99 -20.35 7.60 5.68
CA ASN A 99 -21.15 7.97 4.50
C ASN A 99 -20.39 7.72 3.17
N LYS A 100 -19.48 6.77 3.14
CA LYS A 100 -18.76 6.39 1.93
C LYS A 100 -19.69 5.56 1.05
N GLY A 101 -19.92 6.05 -0.18
CA GLY A 101 -20.60 5.30 -1.22
C GLY A 101 -19.94 3.97 -1.54
N LYS A 102 -20.47 3.25 -2.54
CA LYS A 102 -19.85 2.00 -3.02
C LYS A 102 -18.40 2.27 -3.41
N PRO A 103 -17.47 1.37 -3.02
CA PRO A 103 -16.06 1.50 -3.43
C PRO A 103 -15.97 1.55 -4.96
N THR A 104 -15.18 2.49 -5.47
CA THR A 104 -14.88 2.55 -6.91
C THR A 104 -14.08 1.30 -7.27
N ARG A 105 -14.69 0.43 -8.08
CA ARG A 105 -14.03 -0.78 -8.57
C ARG A 105 -13.17 -0.44 -9.79
N LEU A 106 -12.04 -1.08 -9.91
CA LEU A 106 -11.27 -1.06 -11.14
C LEU A 106 -12.12 -1.62 -12.29
N ALA A 107 -12.09 -0.96 -13.45
CA ALA A 107 -12.74 -1.47 -14.64
C ALA A 107 -12.11 -2.81 -15.07
N ARG A 108 -12.89 -3.70 -15.67
CA ARG A 108 -12.42 -5.02 -16.12
C ARG A 108 -11.12 -4.97 -16.94
N PRO A 109 -10.96 -4.07 -17.94
CA PRO A 109 -9.71 -3.93 -18.68
C PRO A 109 -8.50 -3.55 -17.79
N ALA A 110 -8.73 -2.78 -16.72
CA ALA A 110 -7.69 -2.41 -15.78
C ALA A 110 -7.25 -3.60 -14.91
N ILE A 111 -8.20 -4.41 -14.45
CA ILE A 111 -7.91 -5.63 -13.67
C ILE A 111 -7.13 -6.63 -14.52
N GLU A 112 -7.54 -6.85 -15.78
CA GLU A 112 -6.86 -7.76 -16.72
C GLU A 112 -5.40 -7.32 -16.96
N THR A 113 -5.19 -6.02 -17.26
CA THR A 113 -3.84 -5.48 -17.47
C THR A 113 -3.00 -5.56 -16.21
N LEU A 114 -3.58 -5.24 -15.07
CA LEU A 114 -2.89 -5.28 -13.77
C LEU A 114 -2.49 -6.71 -13.40
N ALA A 115 -3.35 -7.71 -13.67
CA ALA A 115 -3.04 -9.11 -13.47
C ALA A 115 -1.84 -9.55 -14.34
N ILE A 116 -1.83 -9.22 -15.63
CA ILE A 116 -0.70 -9.54 -16.50
C ILE A 116 0.59 -8.95 -15.93
N ILE A 117 0.58 -7.68 -15.52
CA ILE A 117 1.75 -7.05 -14.94
C ILE A 117 2.17 -7.76 -13.65
N ALA A 118 1.23 -8.07 -12.76
CA ALA A 118 1.52 -8.69 -11.46
C ALA A 118 2.18 -10.08 -11.60
N TYR A 119 1.72 -10.89 -12.55
CA TYR A 119 2.24 -12.26 -12.75
C TYR A 119 3.45 -12.34 -13.69
N ARG A 120 3.64 -11.37 -14.60
CA ARG A 120 4.68 -11.40 -15.64
C ARG A 120 5.79 -10.39 -15.47
N GLN A 121 5.74 -9.56 -14.41
CA GLN A 121 6.78 -8.54 -14.19
C GLN A 121 8.18 -9.16 -14.03
N PRO A 122 9.21 -8.54 -14.65
CA PRO A 122 9.21 -7.31 -15.45
C PRO A 122 8.63 -7.51 -16.86
N VAL A 123 7.68 -6.69 -17.30
CA VAL A 123 6.96 -6.86 -18.57
C VAL A 123 6.87 -5.55 -19.34
N SER A 124 7.04 -5.61 -20.67
CA SER A 124 6.94 -4.46 -21.57
C SER A 124 5.49 -4.23 -22.02
N ARG A 125 5.22 -3.01 -22.55
CA ARG A 125 3.91 -2.70 -23.12
C ARG A 125 3.53 -3.63 -24.26
N SER A 126 4.45 -3.94 -25.17
CA SER A 126 4.19 -4.82 -26.32
C SER A 126 3.81 -6.22 -25.90
N GLU A 127 4.43 -6.77 -24.86
CA GLU A 127 4.09 -8.07 -24.31
C GLU A 127 2.70 -8.07 -23.66
N ILE A 128 2.36 -7.00 -22.92
CA ILE A 128 1.02 -6.84 -22.33
C ILE A 128 -0.05 -6.80 -23.43
N GLU A 129 0.18 -5.99 -24.48
CA GLU A 129 -0.73 -5.86 -25.62
C GLU A 129 -0.82 -7.16 -26.41
N GLY A 130 0.29 -7.91 -26.55
CA GLY A 130 0.30 -9.24 -27.18
C GLY A 130 -0.57 -10.25 -26.45
N ILE A 131 -0.53 -10.26 -25.11
CA ILE A 131 -1.36 -11.15 -24.30
C ILE A 131 -2.82 -10.73 -24.33
N ARG A 132 -3.11 -9.42 -24.28
CA ARG A 132 -4.48 -8.90 -24.27
C ARG A 132 -5.17 -8.91 -25.63
N GLY A 133 -4.40 -8.90 -26.72
CA GLY A 133 -4.89 -8.73 -28.09
C GLY A 133 -5.41 -7.33 -28.44
N VAL A 134 -5.29 -6.37 -27.51
CA VAL A 134 -5.76 -4.97 -27.67
C VAL A 134 -4.78 -3.97 -27.04
N SER A 135 -4.83 -2.73 -27.51
CA SER A 135 -3.97 -1.67 -26.98
C SER A 135 -4.20 -1.45 -25.48
N ALA A 136 -3.10 -1.34 -24.73
CA ALA A 136 -3.12 -1.19 -23.27
C ALA A 136 -2.55 0.15 -22.77
N GLY A 137 -2.07 1.03 -23.65
CA GLY A 137 -1.33 2.22 -23.27
C GLY A 137 -2.09 3.14 -22.30
N HIS A 138 -3.38 3.42 -22.56
CA HIS A 138 -4.20 4.27 -21.70
C HIS A 138 -4.50 3.60 -20.34
N VAL A 139 -4.66 2.27 -20.33
CA VAL A 139 -4.92 1.51 -19.09
C VAL A 139 -3.66 1.50 -18.21
N ILE A 140 -2.49 1.26 -18.79
CA ILE A 140 -1.20 1.29 -18.08
C ILE A 140 -1.00 2.69 -17.45
N LYS A 141 -1.26 3.76 -18.22
CA LYS A 141 -1.17 5.13 -17.71
C LYS A 141 -2.10 5.36 -16.51
N ALA A 142 -3.36 4.94 -16.61
CA ALA A 142 -4.32 5.05 -15.52
C ALA A 142 -3.88 4.25 -14.27
N LEU A 143 -3.32 3.04 -14.45
CA LEU A 143 -2.79 2.24 -13.34
C LEU A 143 -1.56 2.89 -12.68
N MET A 144 -0.73 3.61 -13.45
CA MET A 144 0.39 4.39 -12.91
C MET A 144 -0.08 5.63 -12.16
N GLU A 145 -1.11 6.32 -12.65
CA GLU A 145 -1.75 7.45 -11.94
C GLU A 145 -2.37 7.02 -10.61
N MET A 146 -2.93 5.80 -10.55
CA MET A 146 -3.40 5.17 -9.31
C MET A 146 -2.26 4.60 -8.43
N GLN A 147 -1.01 4.72 -8.87
CA GLN A 147 0.17 4.20 -8.18
C GLN A 147 0.17 2.68 -7.96
N LEU A 148 -0.60 1.92 -8.72
CA LEU A 148 -0.61 0.46 -8.65
C LEU A 148 0.53 -0.16 -9.48
N VAL A 149 0.96 0.53 -10.55
CA VAL A 149 2.04 0.13 -11.47
C VAL A 149 3.10 1.21 -11.53
N ARG A 150 4.35 0.81 -11.74
CA ARG A 150 5.49 1.71 -11.94
C ARG A 150 6.41 1.19 -13.03
N ILE A 151 7.22 2.06 -13.60
CA ILE A 151 8.35 1.67 -14.44
C ILE A 151 9.46 1.18 -13.52
N ILE A 152 9.96 -0.03 -13.76
CA ILE A 152 11.04 -0.66 -12.98
C ILE A 152 12.37 -0.69 -13.74
N GLY A 153 12.35 -0.46 -15.05
CA GLY A 153 13.55 -0.42 -15.88
C GLY A 153 13.25 -0.25 -17.37
N ARG A 154 14.24 -0.53 -18.16
CA ARG A 154 14.14 -0.62 -19.63
C ARG A 154 14.68 -1.96 -20.08
N SER A 155 14.06 -2.53 -21.11
CA SER A 155 14.55 -3.75 -21.76
C SER A 155 15.79 -3.47 -22.61
N ASP A 156 16.61 -4.51 -22.80
CA ASP A 156 17.75 -4.47 -23.72
C ASP A 156 17.35 -4.73 -25.20
N LEU A 157 16.08 -5.01 -25.45
CA LEU A 157 15.54 -5.20 -26.80
C LEU A 157 15.62 -3.92 -27.63
N PRO A 158 15.65 -4.03 -28.98
CA PRO A 158 15.63 -2.88 -29.87
C PRO A 158 14.51 -1.90 -29.53
N GLY A 159 14.81 -0.60 -29.44
CA GLY A 159 13.90 0.44 -28.99
C GLY A 159 13.88 0.63 -27.48
N ARG A 160 14.57 -0.20 -26.68
CA ARG A 160 14.69 -0.11 -25.21
C ARG A 160 13.39 0.22 -24.51
N PRO A 161 12.31 -0.58 -24.69
CA PRO A 161 11.00 -0.29 -24.14
C PRO A 161 11.03 -0.28 -22.61
N PHE A 162 10.14 0.52 -22.01
CA PHE A 162 9.94 0.52 -20.57
C PHE A 162 9.40 -0.83 -20.08
N LEU A 163 9.93 -1.27 -18.94
CA LEU A 163 9.45 -2.43 -18.19
C LEU A 163 8.61 -1.98 -17.01
N PHE A 164 7.45 -2.61 -16.86
CA PHE A 164 6.48 -2.31 -15.83
C PHE A 164 6.49 -3.38 -14.74
N GLY A 165 6.18 -2.94 -13.53
CA GLY A 165 5.96 -3.80 -12.38
C GLY A 165 5.02 -3.16 -11.38
N THR A 166 4.62 -3.93 -10.38
CA THR A 166 3.72 -3.49 -9.32
C THR A 166 4.45 -2.64 -8.27
N THR A 167 3.69 -1.98 -7.42
CA THR A 167 4.17 -1.15 -6.32
C THR A 167 3.77 -1.73 -4.96
N ASN A 168 4.25 -1.13 -3.86
CA ASN A 168 3.76 -1.44 -2.52
C ASN A 168 2.28 -1.07 -2.35
N ALA A 169 1.81 -0.01 -3.04
CA ALA A 169 0.39 0.36 -3.05
C ALA A 169 -0.50 -0.72 -3.70
N PHE A 170 0.02 -1.49 -4.66
CA PHE A 170 -0.65 -2.67 -5.18
C PHE A 170 -0.85 -3.73 -4.09
N LEU A 171 0.22 -4.09 -3.35
CA LEU A 171 0.13 -5.04 -2.26
C LEU A 171 -0.87 -4.58 -1.18
N ASP A 172 -0.81 -3.30 -0.84
CA ASP A 172 -1.73 -2.64 0.09
C ASP A 172 -3.19 -2.71 -0.37
N HIS A 173 -3.43 -2.47 -1.67
CA HIS A 173 -4.78 -2.45 -2.25
C HIS A 173 -5.43 -3.83 -2.25
N PHE A 174 -4.65 -4.89 -2.49
CA PHE A 174 -5.12 -6.27 -2.54
C PHE A 174 -4.95 -7.02 -1.21
N GLY A 175 -4.36 -6.40 -0.19
CA GLY A 175 -4.15 -7.01 1.11
C GLY A 175 -3.09 -8.11 1.12
N LEU A 176 -2.12 -8.05 0.20
CA LEU A 176 -1.06 -9.05 0.05
C LEU A 176 0.15 -8.71 0.92
N LYS A 177 0.77 -9.71 1.53
CA LYS A 177 2.04 -9.56 2.26
C LYS A 177 3.21 -9.35 1.30
N SER A 178 3.22 -10.10 0.20
CA SER A 178 4.24 -10.04 -0.83
C SER A 178 3.71 -10.58 -2.17
N LEU A 179 4.46 -10.37 -3.25
CA LEU A 179 4.14 -10.93 -4.57
C LEU A 179 4.15 -12.46 -4.61
N LYS A 180 4.88 -13.12 -3.69
CA LYS A 180 4.92 -14.59 -3.60
C LYS A 180 3.56 -15.20 -3.29
N GLU A 181 2.66 -14.47 -2.64
CA GLU A 181 1.29 -14.95 -2.39
C GLU A 181 0.48 -15.11 -3.68
N LEU A 182 0.83 -14.40 -4.75
CA LEU A 182 0.19 -14.56 -6.06
C LEU A 182 0.60 -15.87 -6.74
N GLU A 183 1.82 -16.37 -6.48
CA GLU A 183 2.34 -17.61 -7.08
C GLU A 183 1.68 -18.87 -6.51
N GLY A 184 1.07 -18.77 -5.33
CA GLY A 184 0.39 -19.90 -4.65
C GLY A 184 -1.07 -20.11 -5.04
N VAL A 185 -1.63 -19.31 -5.94
CA VAL A 185 -3.01 -19.43 -6.42
C VAL A 185 -3.01 -20.17 -7.77
N HIS A 186 -2.81 -21.48 -7.72
CA HIS A 186 -2.98 -22.40 -8.86
C HIS A 186 -4.11 -23.35 -8.59
#